data_8bd87be472523ef7e37a3888fbb65679
#
_entry.id   8bd87be472523ef7e37a3888fbb65679
#
_cell.length_a   1.000
_cell.length_b   1.000
_cell.length_c   1.000
_cell.angle_alpha   90.00
_cell.angle_beta   90.00
_cell.angle_gamma   90.00
#
_symmetry.space_group_name_H-M   'P 1'
#
loop_
_entity.id
_entity.type
_entity.pdbx_description
1 polymer ?
#
loop_
_entity_poly.entity_id
_entity_poly.type
_entity_poly.pdbx_seq_one_letter_code
_entity_poly.pdbx_strand_id
1 'polypeptide(L)'
;MLKVLLGFMGAGKTTIGSLLDPAFADMDALLVQRLGMPISDYFALYGEDSFRQQELLLLHELLNQESSVISTGGGIVLKPENRELLKKNPCNIYLQIDFERLYKRLAADPATKRPLFLNKKPEEFRALYEQRLPLYEEVATHVIDVADKTPEEIVEIIRCL
;
A
#
# COMPACT_ATOMS: atom_id res chain seq x y z
N MET A 1 12.14 14.21 -6.29
CA MET A 1 10.69 14.19 -6.03
C MET A 1 10.31 12.90 -5.33
N LEU A 2 9.68 13.00 -4.20
CA LEU A 2 9.24 11.83 -3.46
C LEU A 2 8.07 11.13 -4.17
N LYS A 3 8.21 9.84 -4.44
CA LYS A 3 7.18 9.00 -5.04
C LYS A 3 6.53 8.14 -3.97
N VAL A 4 5.21 8.21 -3.86
CA VAL A 4 4.43 7.39 -2.94
C VAL A 4 3.67 6.34 -3.74
N LEU A 5 3.87 5.07 -3.40
CA LEU A 5 3.19 3.95 -4.05
C LEU A 5 1.94 3.58 -3.26
N LEU A 6 0.81 3.57 -3.93
CA LEU A 6 -0.51 3.25 -3.39
C LEU A 6 -1.09 2.02 -4.08
N GLY A 7 -1.95 1.32 -3.41
CA GLY A 7 -2.65 0.20 -4.00
C GLY A 7 -3.10 -0.81 -2.95
N PHE A 8 -4.02 -1.68 -3.36
CA PHE A 8 -4.53 -2.73 -2.51
C PHE A 8 -3.44 -3.75 -2.19
N MET A 9 -3.62 -4.55 -1.14
CA MET A 9 -2.66 -5.62 -0.83
C MET A 9 -2.51 -6.55 -2.04
N GLY A 10 -1.27 -6.97 -2.32
CA GLY A 10 -0.99 -7.83 -3.48
C GLY A 10 -0.80 -7.10 -4.80
N ALA A 11 -0.91 -5.78 -4.85
CA ALA A 11 -0.70 -5.00 -6.07
C ALA A 11 0.77 -4.88 -6.49
N GLY A 12 1.71 -5.22 -5.60
CA GLY A 12 3.13 -5.24 -5.92
C GLY A 12 3.93 -4.03 -5.45
N LYS A 13 3.41 -3.24 -4.53
CA LYS A 13 4.06 -2.01 -4.04
C LYS A 13 5.48 -2.24 -3.52
N THR A 14 5.69 -3.26 -2.71
CA THR A 14 7.00 -3.55 -2.12
C THR A 14 8.02 -3.94 -3.19
N THR A 15 7.62 -4.80 -4.13
CA THR A 15 8.48 -5.20 -5.24
C THR A 15 8.87 -4.01 -6.11
N ILE A 16 7.91 -3.19 -6.48
CA ILE A 16 8.14 -1.99 -7.29
C ILE A 16 9.02 -1.00 -6.52
N GLY A 17 8.73 -0.79 -5.24
CA GLY A 17 9.53 0.10 -4.40
C GLY A 17 10.99 -0.30 -4.36
N SER A 18 11.28 -1.57 -4.15
CA SER A 18 12.66 -2.07 -4.08
C SER A 18 13.41 -1.95 -5.40
N LEU A 19 12.70 -2.08 -6.53
CA LEU A 19 13.30 -1.92 -7.85
C LEU A 19 13.56 -0.45 -8.19
N LEU A 20 12.71 0.46 -7.71
CA LEU A 20 12.92 1.90 -7.91
C LEU A 20 14.08 2.43 -7.08
N ASP A 21 14.18 1.99 -5.84
CA ASP A 21 15.21 2.44 -4.91
C ASP A 21 15.44 1.35 -3.85
N PRO A 22 16.64 0.73 -3.80
CA PRO A 22 16.95 -0.25 -2.76
C PRO A 22 16.79 0.28 -1.33
N ALA A 23 16.89 1.60 -1.14
CA ALA A 23 16.74 2.26 0.16
C ALA A 23 15.32 2.79 0.39
N PHE A 24 14.33 2.32 -0.38
CA PHE A 24 12.94 2.78 -0.25
C PHE A 24 12.39 2.54 1.17
N ALA A 25 11.42 3.36 1.56
CA ALA A 25 10.73 3.20 2.83
C ALA A 25 9.52 2.27 2.65
N ASP A 26 9.59 1.07 3.21
CA ASP A 26 8.47 0.14 3.28
C ASP A 26 7.74 0.39 4.60
N MET A 27 6.56 1.00 4.53
CA MET A 27 5.83 1.38 5.74
C MET A 27 5.44 0.19 6.60
N ASP A 28 5.00 -0.92 6.02
CA ASP A 28 4.62 -2.10 6.79
C ASP A 28 5.82 -2.70 7.53
N ALA A 29 6.96 -2.79 6.87
CA ALA A 29 8.20 -3.27 7.50
C ALA A 29 8.67 -2.35 8.61
N LEU A 30 8.61 -1.04 8.39
CA LEU A 30 8.98 -0.04 9.40
C LEU A 30 8.02 -0.08 10.60
N LEU A 31 6.73 -0.30 10.37
CA LEU A 31 5.76 -0.43 11.45
C LEU A 31 6.02 -1.69 12.29
N VAL A 32 6.29 -2.83 11.65
CA VAL A 32 6.64 -4.06 12.38
C VAL A 32 7.86 -3.82 13.27
N GLN A 33 8.88 -3.17 12.74
CA GLN A 33 10.10 -2.85 13.50
C GLN A 33 9.80 -1.91 14.66
N ARG A 34 9.02 -0.87 14.43
CA ARG A 34 8.67 0.16 15.44
C ARG A 34 7.78 -0.40 16.55
N LEU A 35 6.80 -1.24 16.17
CA LEU A 35 5.85 -1.83 17.11
C LEU A 35 6.41 -3.04 17.86
N GLY A 36 7.48 -3.66 17.35
CA GLY A 36 8.12 -4.81 17.94
C GLY A 36 7.33 -6.11 17.79
N MET A 37 6.36 -6.15 16.88
CA MET A 37 5.51 -7.33 16.64
C MET A 37 4.90 -7.27 15.24
N PRO A 38 4.42 -8.41 14.69
CA PRO A 38 3.67 -8.41 13.44
C PRO A 38 2.41 -7.56 13.53
N ILE A 39 1.99 -6.98 12.40
CA ILE A 39 0.81 -6.09 12.34
C ILE A 39 -0.45 -6.82 12.83
N SER A 40 -0.64 -8.09 12.44
CA SER A 40 -1.78 -8.89 12.89
C SER A 40 -1.84 -9.05 14.41
N ASP A 41 -0.70 -9.22 15.06
CA ASP A 41 -0.62 -9.32 16.52
C ASP A 41 -0.96 -7.98 17.17
N TYR A 42 -0.50 -6.88 16.59
CA TYR A 42 -0.82 -5.55 17.10
C TYR A 42 -2.32 -5.26 17.01
N PHE A 43 -2.97 -5.63 15.89
CA PHE A 43 -4.42 -5.52 15.73
C PHE A 43 -5.17 -6.28 16.82
N ALA A 44 -4.73 -7.52 17.10
CA ALA A 44 -5.37 -8.37 18.11
C ALA A 44 -5.23 -7.80 19.52
N LEU A 45 -4.10 -7.19 19.85
CA LEU A 45 -3.82 -6.68 21.18
C LEU A 45 -4.34 -5.26 21.42
N TYR A 46 -4.22 -4.38 20.42
CA TYR A 46 -4.46 -2.95 20.59
C TYR A 46 -5.57 -2.39 19.71
N GLY A 47 -6.04 -3.16 18.74
CA GLY A 47 -7.12 -2.77 17.83
C GLY A 47 -6.66 -1.96 16.63
N GLU A 48 -7.58 -1.82 15.67
CA GLU A 48 -7.30 -1.15 14.39
C GLU A 48 -7.06 0.35 14.57
N ASP A 49 -7.86 1.02 15.41
CA ASP A 49 -7.73 2.47 15.61
C ASP A 49 -6.34 2.85 16.11
N SER A 50 -5.80 2.09 17.06
CA SER A 50 -4.44 2.29 17.56
C SER A 50 -3.40 2.11 16.47
N PHE A 51 -3.55 1.07 15.64
CA PHE A 51 -2.66 0.83 14.51
C PHE A 51 -2.71 1.99 13.52
N ARG A 52 -3.90 2.48 13.17
CA ARG A 52 -4.05 3.59 12.23
C ARG A 52 -3.40 4.87 12.73
N GLN A 53 -3.38 5.09 14.06
CA GLN A 53 -2.65 6.21 14.65
C GLN A 53 -1.14 6.07 14.44
N GLN A 54 -0.59 4.87 14.64
CA GLN A 54 0.84 4.62 14.38
C GLN A 54 1.19 4.80 12.91
N GLU A 55 0.31 4.35 12.03
CA GLU A 55 0.48 4.50 10.58
C GLU A 55 0.48 5.99 10.18
N LEU A 56 -0.43 6.78 10.73
CA LEU A 56 -0.50 8.23 10.49
C LEU A 56 0.80 8.93 10.91
N LEU A 57 1.30 8.62 12.11
CA LEU A 57 2.53 9.21 12.62
C LEU A 57 3.72 8.88 11.73
N LEU A 58 3.83 7.63 11.29
CA LEU A 58 4.91 7.21 10.41
C LEU A 58 4.82 7.88 9.04
N LEU A 59 3.63 7.96 8.45
CA LEU A 59 3.45 8.65 7.17
C LEU A 59 3.88 10.11 7.26
N HIS A 60 3.47 10.80 8.32
CA HIS A 60 3.85 12.19 8.53
C HIS A 60 5.37 12.36 8.61
N GLU A 61 6.04 11.48 9.35
CA GLU A 61 7.50 11.49 9.44
C GLU A 61 8.16 11.28 8.08
N LEU A 62 7.72 10.26 7.34
CA LEU A 62 8.33 9.90 6.05
C LEU A 62 8.14 10.99 4.99
N LEU A 63 6.98 11.65 4.98
CA LEU A 63 6.72 12.75 4.04
C LEU A 63 7.59 13.98 4.32
N ASN A 64 8.12 14.12 5.54
CA ASN A 64 8.99 15.21 5.93
C ASN A 64 10.48 14.84 5.94
N GLN A 65 10.82 13.62 5.54
CA GLN A 65 12.20 13.15 5.42
C GLN A 65 12.67 13.17 3.96
N GLU A 66 13.97 13.09 3.77
CA GLU A 66 14.56 12.92 2.45
C GLU A 66 14.47 11.45 2.04
N SER A 67 13.32 11.05 1.53
CA SER A 67 13.11 9.73 0.93
C SER A 67 12.78 9.89 -0.55
N SER A 68 13.19 8.93 -1.36
CA SER A 68 12.85 8.94 -2.79
C SER A 68 11.57 8.18 -3.09
N VAL A 69 11.34 7.08 -2.39
CA VAL A 69 10.18 6.20 -2.60
C VAL A 69 9.63 5.72 -1.26
N ILE A 70 8.30 5.82 -1.11
CA ILE A 70 7.57 5.24 0.01
C ILE A 70 6.59 4.21 -0.55
N SER A 71 6.64 2.97 -0.03
CA SER A 71 5.61 1.96 -0.26
C SER A 71 4.66 1.96 0.92
N THR A 72 3.39 2.27 0.69
CA THR A 72 2.38 2.37 1.74
C THR A 72 1.68 1.03 1.99
N GLY A 73 1.06 0.89 3.15
CA GLY A 73 0.14 -0.22 3.41
C GLY A 73 -1.20 -0.02 2.67
N GLY A 74 -1.92 -1.11 2.43
CA GLY A 74 -3.18 -1.07 1.67
C GLY A 74 -4.27 -0.21 2.33
N GLY A 75 -4.23 -0.03 3.64
CA GLY A 75 -5.21 0.77 4.37
C GLY A 75 -4.82 2.21 4.64
N ILE A 76 -3.72 2.69 4.03
CA ILE A 76 -3.22 4.06 4.26
C ILE A 76 -4.28 5.13 3.93
N VAL A 77 -5.15 4.86 2.99
CA VAL A 77 -6.17 5.81 2.51
C VAL A 77 -7.45 5.83 3.35
N LEU A 78 -7.57 4.98 4.35
CA LEU A 78 -8.80 4.87 5.14
C LEU A 78 -9.05 6.10 6.02
N LYS A 79 -8.00 6.70 6.60
CA LYS A 79 -8.14 7.91 7.42
C LYS A 79 -8.13 9.16 6.56
N PRO A 80 -9.09 10.09 6.76
CA PRO A 80 -9.09 11.38 6.08
C PRO A 80 -7.79 12.16 6.27
N GLU A 81 -7.19 12.09 7.46
CA GLU A 81 -5.93 12.77 7.76
C GLU A 81 -4.79 12.30 6.87
N ASN A 82 -4.71 10.99 6.61
CA ASN A 82 -3.72 10.43 5.70
C ASN A 82 -3.96 10.92 4.26
N ARG A 83 -5.22 10.96 3.83
CA ARG A 83 -5.55 11.47 2.49
C ARG A 83 -5.15 12.92 2.31
N GLU A 84 -5.38 13.76 3.32
CA GLU A 84 -4.95 15.16 3.27
C GLU A 84 -3.43 15.31 3.20
N LEU A 85 -2.68 14.49 3.93
CA LEU A 85 -1.22 14.47 3.84
C LEU A 85 -0.77 14.04 2.45
N LEU A 86 -1.35 12.97 1.91
CA LEU A 86 -0.99 12.45 0.59
C LEU A 86 -1.29 13.46 -0.52
N LYS A 87 -2.38 14.19 -0.45
CA LYS A 87 -2.74 15.21 -1.45
C LYS A 87 -1.70 16.31 -1.57
N LYS A 88 -0.90 16.54 -0.55
CA LYS A 88 0.18 17.53 -0.58
C LYS A 88 1.41 17.03 -1.33
N ASN A 89 1.52 15.73 -1.55
CA ASN A 89 2.65 15.17 -2.27
C ASN A 89 2.38 15.19 -3.77
N PRO A 90 3.33 15.65 -4.61
CA PRO A 90 3.08 15.83 -6.04
C PRO A 90 3.13 14.55 -6.87
N CYS A 91 3.60 13.43 -6.32
CA CYS A 91 3.73 12.19 -7.08
C CYS A 91 3.25 10.98 -6.26
N ASN A 92 1.97 10.70 -6.35
CA ASN A 92 1.33 9.54 -5.75
C ASN A 92 0.88 8.59 -6.86
N ILE A 93 1.43 7.40 -6.87
CA ILE A 93 1.24 6.43 -7.95
C ILE A 93 0.35 5.30 -7.45
N TYR A 94 -0.86 5.21 -8.01
CA TYR A 94 -1.79 4.13 -7.69
C TYR A 94 -1.53 2.95 -8.63
N LEU A 95 -1.06 1.83 -8.06
CA LEU A 95 -0.88 0.57 -8.77
C LEU A 95 -2.22 -0.17 -8.74
N GLN A 96 -2.95 -0.08 -9.84
CA GLN A 96 -4.31 -0.61 -9.96
C GLN A 96 -4.30 -1.99 -10.61
N ILE A 97 -5.10 -2.89 -10.05
CA ILE A 97 -5.31 -4.22 -10.62
C ILE A 97 -6.78 -4.59 -10.37
N ASP A 98 -7.43 -5.22 -11.36
CA ASP A 98 -8.80 -5.68 -11.20
C ASP A 98 -8.90 -6.78 -10.14
N PHE A 99 -10.08 -6.91 -9.53
CA PHE A 99 -10.27 -7.80 -8.40
C PHE A 99 -10.01 -9.27 -8.75
N GLU A 100 -10.45 -9.73 -9.90
CA GLU A 100 -10.31 -11.13 -10.32
C GLU A 100 -8.84 -11.54 -10.42
N ARG A 101 -7.99 -10.71 -11.02
CA ARG A 101 -6.55 -10.99 -11.15
C ARG A 101 -5.85 -10.85 -9.81
N LEU A 102 -6.23 -9.86 -9.01
CA LEU A 102 -5.71 -9.68 -7.66
C LEU A 102 -5.99 -10.90 -6.79
N TYR A 103 -7.24 -11.36 -6.79
CA TYR A 103 -7.66 -12.51 -6.02
C TYR A 103 -6.92 -13.78 -6.40
N LYS A 104 -6.77 -14.03 -7.71
CA LYS A 104 -5.98 -15.17 -8.23
C LYS A 104 -4.52 -15.08 -7.78
N ARG A 105 -3.94 -13.90 -7.82
CA ARG A 105 -2.54 -13.68 -7.40
C ARG A 105 -2.36 -14.01 -5.92
N LEU A 106 -3.26 -13.55 -5.07
CA LEU A 106 -3.21 -13.82 -3.63
C LEU A 106 -3.47 -15.30 -3.31
N ALA A 107 -4.44 -15.92 -3.98
CA ALA A 107 -4.77 -17.33 -3.78
C ALA A 107 -3.65 -18.28 -4.24
N ALA A 108 -2.91 -17.90 -5.28
CA ALA A 108 -1.82 -18.71 -5.84
C ALA A 108 -0.51 -18.56 -5.06
N ASP A 109 -0.37 -17.54 -4.22
CA ASP A 109 0.84 -17.29 -3.44
C ASP A 109 0.85 -18.15 -2.17
N PRO A 110 1.73 -19.19 -2.09
CA PRO A 110 1.78 -20.05 -0.90
C PRO A 110 2.28 -19.32 0.34
N ALA A 111 2.92 -18.15 0.18
CA ALA A 111 3.41 -17.32 1.27
C ALA A 111 2.38 -16.30 1.75
N THR A 112 1.16 -16.28 1.19
CA THR A 112 0.13 -15.34 1.60
C THR A 112 -0.26 -15.56 3.07
N LYS A 113 0.04 -14.57 3.90
CA LYS A 113 -0.27 -14.56 5.34
C LYS A 113 -1.08 -13.33 5.72
N ARG A 114 -1.84 -12.79 4.77
CA ARG A 114 -2.63 -11.57 5.00
C ARG A 114 -3.94 -11.92 5.71
N PRO A 115 -4.16 -11.47 6.96
CA PRO A 115 -5.36 -11.83 7.73
C PRO A 115 -6.66 -11.46 7.02
N LEU A 116 -6.69 -10.31 6.34
CA LEU A 116 -7.89 -9.87 5.62
C LEU A 116 -8.26 -10.81 4.49
N PHE A 117 -7.26 -11.39 3.80
CA PHE A 117 -7.51 -12.39 2.75
C PHE A 117 -7.94 -13.74 3.33
N LEU A 118 -7.19 -14.23 4.35
CA LEU A 118 -7.39 -15.55 4.91
C LEU A 118 -8.71 -15.68 5.70
N ASN A 119 -9.15 -14.59 6.36
CA ASN A 119 -10.28 -14.61 7.27
C ASN A 119 -11.58 -14.11 6.65
N LYS A 120 -11.60 -13.76 5.36
CA LYS A 120 -12.79 -13.26 4.68
C LYS A 120 -13.21 -14.17 3.54
N LYS A 121 -14.53 -14.27 3.35
CA LYS A 121 -15.11 -14.90 2.16
C LYS A 121 -14.80 -14.03 0.93
N PRO A 122 -14.79 -14.62 -0.29
CA PRO A 122 -14.53 -13.84 -1.51
C PRO A 122 -15.41 -12.60 -1.66
N GLU A 123 -16.69 -12.69 -1.33
CA GLU A 123 -17.63 -11.57 -1.44
C GLU A 123 -17.30 -10.45 -0.46
N GLU A 124 -16.90 -10.80 0.77
CA GLU A 124 -16.50 -9.85 1.80
C GLU A 124 -15.18 -9.15 1.41
N PHE A 125 -14.26 -9.91 0.86
CA PHE A 125 -12.98 -9.39 0.40
C PHE A 125 -13.16 -8.46 -0.80
N ARG A 126 -14.06 -8.80 -1.73
CA ARG A 126 -14.42 -7.94 -2.85
C ARG A 126 -15.03 -6.62 -2.39
N ALA A 127 -15.93 -6.67 -1.40
CA ALA A 127 -16.53 -5.46 -0.83
C ALA A 127 -15.47 -4.53 -0.24
N LEU A 128 -14.48 -5.09 0.45
CA LEU A 128 -13.35 -4.34 0.99
C LEU A 128 -12.55 -3.67 -0.13
N TYR A 129 -12.27 -4.40 -1.19
CA TYR A 129 -11.56 -3.89 -2.37
C TYR A 129 -12.33 -2.72 -3.00
N GLU A 130 -13.62 -2.90 -3.25
CA GLU A 130 -14.46 -1.88 -3.88
C GLU A 130 -14.61 -0.63 -3.03
N GLN A 131 -14.66 -0.77 -1.70
CA GLN A 131 -14.71 0.35 -0.77
C GLN A 131 -13.45 1.23 -0.86
N ARG A 132 -12.30 0.62 -1.09
CA ARG A 132 -11.02 1.34 -1.12
C ARG A 132 -10.70 2.00 -2.45
N LEU A 133 -11.28 1.52 -3.56
CA LEU A 133 -11.01 2.07 -4.90
C LEU A 133 -11.13 3.59 -4.99
N PRO A 134 -12.26 4.21 -4.60
CA PRO A 134 -12.41 5.66 -4.71
C PRO A 134 -11.44 6.41 -3.79
N LEU A 135 -11.01 5.79 -2.71
CA LEU A 135 -10.06 6.42 -1.78
C LEU A 135 -8.65 6.49 -2.36
N TYR A 136 -8.21 5.45 -3.08
CA TYR A 136 -6.95 5.51 -3.82
C TYR A 136 -7.01 6.55 -4.94
N GLU A 137 -8.10 6.57 -5.70
CA GLU A 137 -8.29 7.51 -6.80
C GLU A 137 -8.29 8.97 -6.32
N GLU A 138 -8.83 9.21 -5.12
CA GLU A 138 -8.89 10.55 -4.54
C GLU A 138 -7.50 11.17 -4.36
N VAL A 139 -6.50 10.39 -4.00
CA VAL A 139 -5.16 10.88 -3.68
C VAL A 139 -4.13 10.61 -4.77
N ALA A 140 -4.46 9.79 -5.75
CA ALA A 140 -3.54 9.44 -6.83
C ALA A 140 -3.31 10.62 -7.77
N THR A 141 -2.03 10.85 -8.11
CA THR A 141 -1.67 11.77 -9.20
C THR A 141 -1.46 11.02 -10.52
N HIS A 142 -1.14 9.73 -10.42
CA HIS A 142 -0.94 8.84 -11.56
C HIS A 142 -1.55 7.48 -11.24
N VAL A 143 -2.16 6.86 -12.24
CA VAL A 143 -2.74 5.51 -12.13
C VAL A 143 -2.07 4.61 -13.16
N ILE A 144 -1.55 3.47 -12.72
CA ILE A 144 -0.93 2.48 -13.60
C ILE A 144 -1.68 1.16 -13.43
N ASP A 145 -2.24 0.64 -14.53
CA ASP A 145 -2.81 -0.71 -14.55
C ASP A 145 -1.66 -1.71 -14.63
N VAL A 146 -1.48 -2.50 -13.56
CA VAL A 146 -0.36 -3.43 -13.44
C VAL A 146 -0.69 -4.85 -13.90
N ALA A 147 -1.93 -5.10 -14.33
CA ALA A 147 -2.44 -6.45 -14.58
C ALA A 147 -1.61 -7.23 -15.59
N ASP A 148 -1.21 -6.61 -16.70
CA ASP A 148 -0.52 -7.27 -17.82
C ASP A 148 0.91 -6.78 -17.98
N LYS A 149 1.50 -6.23 -16.93
CA LYS A 149 2.85 -5.67 -16.96
C LYS A 149 3.79 -6.41 -16.02
N THR A 150 5.04 -6.54 -16.42
CA THR A 150 6.10 -7.01 -15.53
C THR A 150 6.49 -5.90 -14.55
N PRO A 151 7.07 -6.24 -13.39
CA PRO A 151 7.60 -5.23 -12.50
C PRO A 151 8.58 -4.26 -13.16
N GLU A 152 9.42 -4.76 -14.05
CA GLU A 152 10.40 -3.97 -14.80
C GLU A 152 9.73 -2.95 -15.71
N GLU A 153 8.66 -3.35 -16.42
CA GLU A 153 7.88 -2.44 -17.27
C GLU A 153 7.22 -1.33 -16.44
N ILE A 154 6.68 -1.68 -15.28
CA ILE A 154 6.06 -0.71 -14.35
C ILE A 154 7.09 0.30 -13.87
N VAL A 155 8.28 -0.18 -13.49
CA VAL A 155 9.39 0.68 -13.02
C VAL A 155 9.79 1.68 -14.11
N GLU A 156 9.90 1.22 -15.36
CA GLU A 156 10.24 2.11 -16.48
C GLU A 156 9.18 3.20 -16.68
N ILE A 157 7.91 2.86 -16.58
CA ILE A 157 6.82 3.84 -16.64
C ILE A 157 6.98 4.90 -15.52
N ILE A 158 7.23 4.44 -14.29
CA ILE A 158 7.36 5.32 -13.13
C ILE A 158 8.58 6.24 -13.28
N ARG A 159 9.69 5.74 -13.80
CA ARG A 159 10.89 6.55 -14.01
C ARG A 159 10.69 7.68 -15.00
N CYS A 160 9.72 7.56 -15.87
CA CYS A 160 9.37 8.58 -16.86
C CYS A 160 8.40 9.65 -16.32
N LEU A 161 7.92 9.50 -15.12
CA LEU A 161 6.99 10.47 -14.49
C LEU A 161 7.74 11.73 -13.94
#